data_a035473cd75b02c0e6bd6d18fc8bb4f0
#
_entry.id   a035473cd75b02c0e6bd6d18fc8bb4f0
#
_cell.length_a   1.000
_cell.length_b   1.000
_cell.length_c   1.000
_cell.angle_alpha   90.00
_cell.angle_beta   90.00
_cell.angle_gamma   90.00
#
_symmetry.space_group_name_H-M   'P 1'
#
loop_
_entity.id
_entity.type
_entity.pdbx_description
1 polymer ?
#
loop_
_entity_poly.entity_id
_entity_poly.type
_entity_poly.pdbx_seq_one_letter_code
_entity_poly.pdbx_strand_id
1 'polypeptide(L)'
;MKTDSLKRNLLAVGLALGVASLSGAAMAQDCTTKIGAVLPTSVDWGRPIAETAQFAVDQVNEAGGAAGCQIEMVLRDTQTDPKVGVDAAKALVDLDGVQLLIGAVSSGVSMPILTSVTAPAGVMQMSCCSSSTAFTALAEEGKTEGLWFRTFATSGVQAAVGAMVARDAGVGSIAILYKNDDWGQDIGKLIEEDFTALGIDVTASVAITDGQPSYRAEVTEALKGQPEALYLALYPKEGIAAVREWISLGGTQKMIVANSLKSEEFRDAVGAQYLGDTLGTDTASPRVASADAFVDRYTERFDGPPAGPGLANSYDATMIALLAMEAAGEGATGADIAAAVPRVTDPDGTPVTADAAGFAAAKEALASGGNVLYQGATGNVRFDGNGDVSAPAVVWSFAEDGIAEEQYVTLEEVDAFMASVK
;
A
#
# COMPACT_ATOMS: atom_id res chain seq x y z
N MET A 1 -31.52 43.74 -94.64
CA MET A 1 -30.05 44.00 -94.60
C MET A 1 -29.61 43.88 -93.17
N LYS A 2 -28.86 42.86 -92.89
CA LYS A 2 -28.00 42.55 -91.73
C LYS A 2 -28.53 42.86 -90.38
N THR A 3 -28.90 41.79 -89.67
CA THR A 3 -29.18 41.68 -88.22
C THR A 3 -28.18 40.73 -87.62
N ASP A 4 -27.36 41.21 -86.70
CA ASP A 4 -26.44 40.40 -85.90
C ASP A 4 -27.13 39.96 -84.64
N SER A 5 -27.04 38.65 -84.35
CA SER A 5 -27.60 37.99 -83.18
C SER A 5 -26.56 37.95 -82.08
N LEU A 6 -26.85 38.54 -80.92
CA LEU A 6 -26.08 38.38 -79.69
C LEU A 6 -26.52 37.11 -78.94
N LYS A 7 -25.60 36.15 -78.76
CA LYS A 7 -25.73 35.01 -77.92
C LYS A 7 -25.31 35.39 -76.47
N ARG A 8 -26.25 35.31 -75.54
CA ARG A 8 -25.97 35.45 -74.07
C ARG A 8 -25.56 34.07 -73.50
N ASN A 9 -24.33 33.98 -73.10
CA ASN A 9 -23.83 32.88 -72.26
C ASN A 9 -24.24 33.11 -70.81
N LEU A 10 -25.05 32.23 -70.25
CA LEU A 10 -25.29 32.12 -68.79
C LEU A 10 -24.17 31.26 -68.14
N LEU A 11 -23.30 31.88 -67.36
CA LEU A 11 -22.38 31.16 -66.45
C LEU A 11 -23.19 30.81 -65.23
N ALA A 12 -23.33 29.48 -64.95
CA ALA A 12 -23.77 28.94 -63.66
C ALA A 12 -22.58 28.95 -62.73
N VAL A 13 -22.62 29.77 -61.65
CA VAL A 13 -21.66 29.72 -60.57
C VAL A 13 -22.19 28.73 -59.55
N GLY A 14 -21.56 27.55 -59.50
CA GLY A 14 -21.79 26.53 -58.43
C GLY A 14 -21.16 26.97 -57.10
N LEU A 15 -21.99 27.27 -56.13
CA LEU A 15 -21.55 27.54 -54.76
C LEU A 15 -21.30 26.20 -54.05
N ALA A 16 -20.03 25.76 -53.95
CA ALA A 16 -19.61 24.63 -53.14
C ALA A 16 -19.54 25.09 -51.67
N LEU A 17 -20.57 24.72 -50.85
CA LEU A 17 -20.47 24.82 -49.41
C LEU A 17 -19.48 23.77 -48.89
N GLY A 18 -18.27 24.20 -48.60
CA GLY A 18 -17.30 23.41 -47.81
C GLY A 18 -17.76 23.35 -46.35
N VAL A 19 -18.24 22.21 -45.93
CA VAL A 19 -18.42 21.90 -44.49
C VAL A 19 -17.00 21.76 -43.92
N ALA A 20 -16.48 22.81 -43.32
CA ALA A 20 -15.28 22.73 -42.50
C ALA A 20 -15.69 21.99 -41.22
N SER A 21 -15.31 20.70 -41.14
CA SER A 21 -15.32 19.94 -39.87
C SER A 21 -14.33 20.65 -38.94
N LEU A 22 -14.82 21.49 -38.06
CA LEU A 22 -14.09 21.92 -36.87
C LEU A 22 -13.90 20.69 -36.02
N SER A 23 -12.78 19.99 -36.19
CA SER A 23 -12.24 19.11 -35.17
C SER A 23 -11.94 20.03 -33.99
N GLY A 24 -12.85 20.06 -33.01
CA GLY A 24 -12.58 20.67 -31.74
C GLY A 24 -11.39 19.93 -31.13
N ALA A 25 -10.19 20.51 -31.27
CA ALA A 25 -9.13 20.18 -30.34
C ALA A 25 -9.72 20.51 -28.95
N ALA A 26 -10.03 19.49 -28.17
CA ALA A 26 -10.29 19.68 -26.77
C ALA A 26 -9.05 20.41 -26.24
N MET A 27 -9.22 21.69 -25.93
CA MET A 27 -8.21 22.44 -25.18
C MET A 27 -8.08 21.66 -23.88
N ALA A 28 -6.93 21.05 -23.67
CA ALA A 28 -6.59 20.50 -22.36
C ALA A 28 -6.84 21.65 -21.38
N GLN A 29 -7.81 21.47 -20.50
CA GLN A 29 -8.11 22.44 -19.48
C GLN A 29 -6.86 22.48 -18.60
N ASP A 30 -6.19 23.63 -18.49
CA ASP A 30 -5.03 23.85 -17.62
C ASP A 30 -5.54 23.82 -16.16
N CYS A 31 -6.05 22.67 -15.70
CA CYS A 31 -6.50 22.49 -14.34
C CYS A 31 -5.57 21.51 -13.62
N THR A 32 -5.45 21.71 -12.32
CA THR A 32 -4.72 20.82 -11.42
C THR A 32 -5.64 20.44 -10.26
N THR A 33 -5.77 19.14 -10.00
CA THR A 33 -6.48 18.61 -8.84
C THR A 33 -5.46 18.15 -7.82
N LYS A 34 -5.62 18.58 -6.58
CA LYS A 34 -4.75 18.17 -5.48
C LYS A 34 -5.27 16.89 -4.84
N ILE A 35 -4.36 15.96 -4.59
CA ILE A 35 -4.55 14.85 -3.66
C ILE A 35 -3.58 14.99 -2.50
N GLY A 36 -3.97 14.50 -1.32
CA GLY A 36 -3.10 14.50 -0.16
C GLY A 36 -2.29 13.20 -0.07
N ALA A 37 -1.07 13.29 0.46
CA ALA A 37 -0.31 12.14 0.89
C ALA A 37 0.34 12.40 2.25
N VAL A 38 0.19 11.47 3.19
CA VAL A 38 0.79 11.51 4.54
C VAL A 38 1.65 10.26 4.72
N LEU A 39 2.95 10.42 4.45
CA LEU A 39 3.91 9.32 4.38
C LEU A 39 5.18 9.67 5.17
N PRO A 40 5.92 8.70 5.75
CA PRO A 40 7.04 8.96 6.64
C PRO A 40 8.35 9.21 5.85
N THR A 41 8.47 10.39 5.23
CA THR A 41 9.58 10.73 4.32
C THR A 41 10.90 11.02 5.01
N SER A 42 10.88 11.32 6.30
CA SER A 42 12.08 11.57 7.10
C SER A 42 12.79 10.30 7.59
N VAL A 43 12.19 9.12 7.40
CA VAL A 43 12.79 7.83 7.73
C VAL A 43 13.21 7.10 6.44
N ASP A 44 14.36 6.43 6.47
CA ASP A 44 14.97 5.85 5.27
C ASP A 44 14.09 4.80 4.59
N TRP A 45 13.41 3.94 5.36
CA TRP A 45 12.48 2.94 4.83
C TRP A 45 11.16 3.55 4.29
N GLY A 46 10.78 4.75 4.72
CA GLY A 46 9.53 5.41 4.31
C GLY A 46 9.65 6.24 3.05
N ARG A 47 10.85 6.78 2.78
CA ARG A 47 11.09 7.61 1.60
C ARG A 47 10.79 6.89 0.28
N PRO A 48 11.25 5.64 0.05
CA PRO A 48 10.94 4.91 -1.18
C PRO A 48 9.44 4.66 -1.38
N ILE A 49 8.67 4.51 -0.29
CA ILE A 49 7.21 4.37 -0.35
C ILE A 49 6.57 5.66 -0.93
N ALA A 50 7.02 6.83 -0.47
CA ALA A 50 6.52 8.11 -0.97
C ALA A 50 6.94 8.38 -2.43
N GLU A 51 8.18 8.04 -2.79
CA GLU A 51 8.68 8.14 -4.16
C GLU A 51 7.89 7.22 -5.12
N THR A 52 7.49 6.05 -4.64
CA THR A 52 6.68 5.11 -5.42
C THR A 52 5.23 5.62 -5.61
N ALA A 53 4.64 6.25 -4.59
CA ALA A 53 3.35 6.93 -4.74
C ALA A 53 3.43 8.06 -5.78
N GLN A 54 4.50 8.87 -5.73
CA GLN A 54 4.74 9.92 -6.74
C GLN A 54 4.93 9.33 -8.14
N PHE A 55 5.63 8.21 -8.27
CA PHE A 55 5.79 7.53 -9.55
C PHE A 55 4.43 7.12 -10.17
N ALA A 56 3.48 6.65 -9.36
CA ALA A 56 2.13 6.38 -9.84
C ALA A 56 1.42 7.65 -10.33
N VAL A 57 1.55 8.77 -9.59
CA VAL A 57 1.02 10.09 -10.03
C VAL A 57 1.65 10.53 -11.36
N ASP A 58 2.96 10.34 -11.52
CA ASP A 58 3.67 10.68 -12.76
C ASP A 58 3.09 9.91 -13.95
N GLN A 59 2.81 8.59 -13.79
CA GLN A 59 2.18 7.74 -14.81
C GLN A 59 0.76 8.21 -15.18
N VAL A 60 -0.02 8.60 -14.17
CA VAL A 60 -1.37 9.15 -14.38
C VAL A 60 -1.32 10.48 -15.14
N ASN A 61 -0.38 11.34 -14.80
CA ASN A 61 -0.19 12.62 -15.47
C ASN A 61 0.32 12.46 -16.92
N GLU A 62 1.16 11.46 -17.17
CA GLU A 62 1.56 11.08 -18.54
C GLU A 62 0.35 10.65 -19.39
N ALA A 63 -0.64 9.98 -18.78
CA ALA A 63 -1.92 9.61 -19.39
C ALA A 63 -2.91 10.80 -19.53
N GLY A 64 -2.49 12.02 -19.19
CA GLY A 64 -3.31 13.22 -19.25
C GLY A 64 -4.12 13.50 -17.99
N GLY A 65 -3.67 12.98 -16.83
CA GLY A 65 -4.28 13.21 -15.52
C GLY A 65 -5.55 12.39 -15.26
N ALA A 66 -6.24 12.70 -14.18
CA ALA A 66 -7.50 12.06 -13.79
C ALA A 66 -8.62 13.10 -13.65
N ALA A 67 -9.87 12.69 -13.92
CA ALA A 67 -11.07 13.52 -13.87
C ALA A 67 -10.90 14.86 -14.65
N GLY A 68 -10.18 14.80 -15.78
CA GLY A 68 -9.95 15.94 -16.66
C GLY A 68 -8.82 16.88 -16.25
N CYS A 69 -8.15 16.68 -15.12
CA CYS A 69 -7.10 17.54 -14.57
C CYS A 69 -5.77 16.81 -14.37
N GLN A 70 -4.65 17.54 -14.44
CA GLN A 70 -3.37 17.04 -13.92
C GLN A 70 -3.44 16.87 -12.41
N ILE A 71 -2.72 15.90 -11.88
CA ILE A 71 -2.72 15.60 -10.43
C ILE A 71 -1.47 16.20 -9.77
N GLU A 72 -1.67 16.95 -8.72
CA GLU A 72 -0.64 17.39 -7.78
C GLU A 72 -0.76 16.61 -6.48
N MET A 73 0.25 15.82 -6.14
CA MET A 73 0.31 15.17 -4.83
C MET A 73 0.95 16.09 -3.81
N VAL A 74 0.16 16.57 -2.87
CA VAL A 74 0.65 17.38 -1.74
C VAL A 74 1.10 16.43 -0.63
N LEU A 75 2.41 16.20 -0.60
CA LEU A 75 3.05 15.26 0.33
C LEU A 75 3.43 15.94 1.66
N ARG A 76 3.07 15.32 2.78
CA ARG A 76 3.45 15.74 4.13
C ARG A 76 4.06 14.59 4.91
N ASP A 77 5.15 14.88 5.62
CA ASP A 77 5.87 13.90 6.43
C ASP A 77 5.11 13.59 7.72
N THR A 78 4.89 12.32 8.01
CA THR A 78 4.28 11.87 9.26
C THR A 78 5.30 11.63 10.37
N GLN A 79 6.58 11.50 10.05
CA GLN A 79 7.65 11.11 10.99
C GLN A 79 7.34 9.80 11.76
N THR A 80 6.39 9.01 11.27
CA THR A 80 5.81 7.85 11.97
C THR A 80 5.18 8.23 13.33
N ASP A 81 4.83 9.50 13.53
CA ASP A 81 4.23 10.04 14.75
C ASP A 81 2.71 10.31 14.53
N PRO A 82 1.82 9.74 15.36
CA PRO A 82 0.37 9.88 15.21
C PRO A 82 -0.09 11.34 15.24
N LYS A 83 0.48 12.17 16.12
CA LYS A 83 0.10 13.58 16.25
C LYS A 83 0.54 14.39 15.02
N VAL A 84 1.77 14.18 14.56
CA VAL A 84 2.28 14.83 13.34
C VAL A 84 1.44 14.41 12.14
N GLY A 85 1.09 13.12 12.02
CA GLY A 85 0.24 12.60 10.98
C GLY A 85 -1.15 13.21 10.96
N VAL A 86 -1.82 13.35 12.12
CA VAL A 86 -3.13 14.01 12.25
C VAL A 86 -3.05 15.49 11.89
N ASP A 87 -2.04 16.21 12.38
CA ASP A 87 -1.86 17.64 12.05
C ASP A 87 -1.59 17.82 10.54
N ALA A 88 -0.81 16.94 9.92
CA ALA A 88 -0.55 16.92 8.48
C ALA A 88 -1.82 16.64 7.66
N ALA A 89 -2.59 15.62 8.03
CA ALA A 89 -3.86 15.28 7.36
C ALA A 89 -4.89 16.40 7.48
N LYS A 90 -5.03 17.02 8.65
CA LYS A 90 -5.90 18.20 8.85
C LYS A 90 -5.53 19.35 7.93
N ALA A 91 -4.23 19.64 7.79
CA ALA A 91 -3.81 20.71 6.90
C ALA A 91 -4.13 20.40 5.42
N LEU A 92 -4.00 19.14 4.99
CA LEU A 92 -4.38 18.71 3.63
C LEU A 92 -5.89 18.86 3.39
N VAL A 93 -6.71 18.48 4.37
CA VAL A 93 -8.17 18.56 4.25
C VAL A 93 -8.64 20.01 4.36
N ASP A 94 -8.22 20.74 5.40
CA ASP A 94 -8.77 22.06 5.73
C ASP A 94 -8.19 23.18 4.85
N LEU A 95 -6.93 23.10 4.42
CA LEU A 95 -6.24 24.17 3.69
C LEU A 95 -6.06 23.84 2.20
N ASP A 96 -5.75 22.58 1.86
CA ASP A 96 -5.54 22.15 0.47
C ASP A 96 -6.84 21.63 -0.17
N GLY A 97 -7.88 21.31 0.64
CA GLY A 97 -9.20 20.90 0.17
C GLY A 97 -9.25 19.53 -0.50
N VAL A 98 -8.31 18.63 -0.15
CA VAL A 98 -8.21 17.32 -0.78
C VAL A 98 -9.42 16.43 -0.48
N GLN A 99 -9.89 15.69 -1.46
CA GLN A 99 -10.97 14.69 -1.34
C GLN A 99 -10.43 13.26 -1.25
N LEU A 100 -9.14 13.08 -1.48
CA LEU A 100 -8.42 11.81 -1.48
C LEU A 100 -7.11 11.97 -0.71
N LEU A 101 -6.86 11.04 0.22
CA LEU A 101 -5.63 10.97 1.01
C LEU A 101 -4.97 9.60 0.84
N ILE A 102 -3.71 9.59 0.37
CA ILE A 102 -2.86 8.40 0.32
C ILE A 102 -2.08 8.29 1.63
N GLY A 103 -2.20 7.15 2.29
CA GLY A 103 -1.50 6.90 3.57
C GLY A 103 -2.43 6.67 4.77
N ALA A 104 -1.87 6.62 5.96
CA ALA A 104 -0.45 6.58 6.25
C ALA A 104 0.11 5.15 6.07
N VAL A 105 1.40 4.95 6.40
CA VAL A 105 2.05 3.63 6.36
C VAL A 105 1.75 2.84 7.64
N SER A 106 2.04 3.42 8.79
CA SER A 106 1.82 2.80 10.10
C SER A 106 0.35 2.83 10.51
N SER A 107 -0.19 1.72 11.02
CA SER A 107 -1.56 1.65 11.55
C SER A 107 -1.78 2.63 12.69
N GLY A 108 -0.80 2.82 13.59
CA GLY A 108 -0.87 3.79 14.68
C GLY A 108 -0.94 5.25 14.24
N VAL A 109 -0.57 5.55 12.99
CA VAL A 109 -0.73 6.89 12.38
C VAL A 109 -2.03 6.96 11.56
N SER A 110 -2.34 5.91 10.78
CA SER A 110 -3.54 5.88 9.94
C SER A 110 -4.83 5.88 10.74
N MET A 111 -4.87 5.16 11.87
CA MET A 111 -6.06 5.03 12.70
C MET A 111 -6.59 6.38 13.21
N PRO A 112 -5.79 7.22 13.91
CA PRO A 112 -6.26 8.51 14.36
C PRO A 112 -6.53 9.48 13.20
N ILE A 113 -5.86 9.37 12.05
CA ILE A 113 -6.18 10.15 10.85
C ILE A 113 -7.57 9.76 10.36
N LEU A 114 -7.85 8.46 10.18
CA LEU A 114 -9.15 7.98 9.72
C LEU A 114 -10.27 8.45 10.64
N THR A 115 -10.13 8.20 11.94
CA THR A 115 -11.23 8.43 12.90
C THR A 115 -11.46 9.88 13.27
N SER A 116 -10.42 10.73 13.18
CA SER A 116 -10.54 12.14 13.60
C SER A 116 -10.45 13.17 12.46
N VAL A 117 -10.07 12.77 11.25
CA VAL A 117 -9.90 13.68 10.12
C VAL A 117 -10.68 13.22 8.89
N THR A 118 -10.27 12.10 8.26
CA THR A 118 -10.74 11.75 6.92
C THR A 118 -12.18 11.27 6.91
N ALA A 119 -12.59 10.33 7.77
CA ALA A 119 -13.97 9.88 7.84
C ALA A 119 -14.94 11.01 8.23
N PRO A 120 -14.69 11.80 9.30
CA PRO A 120 -15.55 12.92 9.63
C PRO A 120 -15.65 14.03 8.56
N ALA A 121 -14.60 14.17 7.73
CA ALA A 121 -14.58 15.15 6.63
C ALA A 121 -15.13 14.61 5.30
N GLY A 122 -15.49 13.32 5.22
CA GLY A 122 -15.94 12.70 3.99
C GLY A 122 -14.83 12.51 2.95
N VAL A 123 -13.56 12.44 3.38
CA VAL A 123 -12.39 12.28 2.53
C VAL A 123 -12.03 10.79 2.44
N MET A 124 -11.87 10.26 1.23
CA MET A 124 -11.39 8.89 1.04
C MET A 124 -9.95 8.76 1.49
N GLN A 125 -9.66 7.73 2.29
CA GLN A 125 -8.30 7.38 2.71
C GLN A 125 -7.92 6.01 2.19
N MET A 126 -6.81 5.93 1.44
CA MET A 126 -6.25 4.67 0.95
C MET A 126 -4.83 4.47 1.45
N SER A 127 -4.63 3.46 2.29
CA SER A 127 -3.31 3.11 2.84
C SER A 127 -2.65 2.00 2.02
N CYS A 128 -1.34 2.14 1.80
CA CYS A 128 -0.53 1.09 1.19
C CYS A 128 -0.16 -0.04 2.15
N CYS A 129 -0.18 0.22 3.45
CA CYS A 129 0.68 -0.57 4.34
C CYS A 129 0.08 -0.81 5.74
N SER A 130 -0.96 -0.08 6.15
CA SER A 130 -1.61 -0.26 7.45
C SER A 130 -2.34 -1.59 7.52
N SER A 131 -1.86 -2.52 8.35
CA SER A 131 -2.32 -3.91 8.37
C SER A 131 -3.16 -4.31 9.59
N SER A 132 -3.30 -3.45 10.64
CA SER A 132 -4.07 -3.80 11.84
C SER A 132 -5.50 -4.22 11.51
N THR A 133 -5.96 -5.30 12.11
CA THR A 133 -7.34 -5.81 11.98
C THR A 133 -8.38 -4.89 12.65
N ALA A 134 -7.93 -3.92 13.42
CA ALA A 134 -8.81 -2.92 14.02
C ALA A 134 -9.52 -2.04 12.94
N PHE A 135 -8.93 -1.87 11.75
CA PHE A 135 -9.62 -1.18 10.65
C PHE A 135 -10.79 -1.99 10.10
N THR A 136 -10.63 -3.33 9.98
CA THR A 136 -11.71 -4.24 9.61
C THR A 136 -12.87 -4.14 10.62
N ALA A 137 -12.56 -4.16 11.92
CA ALA A 137 -13.57 -4.02 12.98
C ALA A 137 -14.30 -2.67 12.89
N LEU A 138 -13.59 -1.56 12.63
CA LEU A 138 -14.23 -0.26 12.42
C LEU A 138 -15.14 -0.23 11.18
N ALA A 139 -14.74 -0.92 10.10
CA ALA A 139 -15.56 -1.02 8.90
C ALA A 139 -16.84 -1.83 9.14
N GLU A 140 -16.74 -2.98 9.84
CA GLU A 140 -17.87 -3.80 10.26
C GLU A 140 -18.86 -3.03 11.16
N GLU A 141 -18.34 -2.13 12.00
CA GLU A 141 -19.15 -1.23 12.83
C GLU A 141 -19.70 0.00 12.05
N GLY A 142 -19.38 0.13 10.76
CA GLY A 142 -19.78 1.27 9.92
C GLY A 142 -19.02 2.59 10.24
N LYS A 143 -18.00 2.56 11.07
CA LYS A 143 -17.28 3.75 11.53
C LYS A 143 -16.27 4.30 10.53
N THR A 144 -15.95 3.56 9.48
CA THR A 144 -15.14 4.04 8.35
C THR A 144 -15.97 4.81 7.34
N GLU A 145 -17.30 4.78 7.45
CA GLU A 145 -18.25 5.37 6.50
C GLU A 145 -18.01 4.92 5.04
N GLY A 146 -17.34 3.77 4.83
CA GLY A 146 -16.94 3.25 3.52
C GLY A 146 -15.81 4.04 2.85
N LEU A 147 -15.10 4.88 3.60
CA LEU A 147 -14.06 5.78 3.10
C LEU A 147 -12.63 5.23 3.29
N TRP A 148 -12.50 4.04 3.88
CA TRP A 148 -11.22 3.40 4.13
C TRP A 148 -10.96 2.25 3.17
N PHE A 149 -9.75 2.23 2.60
CA PHE A 149 -9.23 1.13 1.78
C PHE A 149 -7.76 0.90 2.09
N ARG A 150 -7.30 -0.36 1.90
CA ARG A 150 -5.88 -0.67 1.97
C ARG A 150 -5.49 -1.72 0.93
N THR A 151 -4.34 -1.53 0.31
CA THR A 151 -3.77 -2.46 -0.67
C THR A 151 -2.81 -3.47 -0.05
N PHE A 152 -2.67 -3.47 1.28
CA PHE A 152 -1.85 -4.39 2.05
C PHE A 152 -2.75 -5.34 2.86
N ALA A 153 -2.42 -6.63 2.88
CA ALA A 153 -3.19 -7.61 3.65
C ALA A 153 -3.12 -7.35 5.17
N THR A 154 -4.07 -7.89 5.89
CA THR A 154 -4.16 -7.71 7.35
C THR A 154 -3.00 -8.35 8.09
N SER A 155 -2.74 -7.89 9.32
CA SER A 155 -1.77 -8.50 10.25
C SER A 155 -2.03 -9.99 10.49
N GLY A 156 -3.27 -10.45 10.27
CA GLY A 156 -3.62 -11.86 10.38
C GLY A 156 -2.85 -12.76 9.41
N VAL A 157 -2.56 -12.28 8.19
CA VAL A 157 -1.73 -13.02 7.23
C VAL A 157 -0.29 -13.17 7.74
N GLN A 158 0.30 -12.09 8.26
CA GLN A 158 1.67 -12.14 8.78
C GLN A 158 1.78 -12.99 10.04
N ALA A 159 0.79 -12.91 10.96
CA ALA A 159 0.74 -13.74 12.14
C ALA A 159 0.65 -15.21 11.77
N ALA A 160 -0.28 -15.57 10.88
CA ALA A 160 -0.43 -16.93 10.39
C ALA A 160 0.87 -17.51 9.81
N VAL A 161 1.54 -16.76 8.93
CA VAL A 161 2.79 -17.23 8.29
C VAL A 161 3.94 -17.26 9.31
N GLY A 162 4.02 -16.32 10.25
CA GLY A 162 4.97 -16.36 11.36
C GLY A 162 4.80 -17.61 12.23
N ALA A 163 3.54 -17.99 12.51
CA ALA A 163 3.22 -19.20 13.25
C ALA A 163 3.54 -20.49 12.46
N MET A 164 3.31 -20.49 11.13
CA MET A 164 3.76 -21.58 10.25
C MET A 164 5.27 -21.77 10.34
N VAL A 165 6.04 -20.68 10.23
CA VAL A 165 7.51 -20.71 10.33
C VAL A 165 7.96 -21.29 11.67
N ALA A 166 7.37 -20.86 12.78
CA ALA A 166 7.71 -21.39 14.11
C ALA A 166 7.42 -22.89 14.23
N ARG A 167 6.24 -23.32 13.76
CA ARG A 167 5.85 -24.74 13.73
C ARG A 167 6.83 -25.58 12.92
N ASP A 168 7.16 -25.14 11.70
CA ASP A 168 7.99 -25.88 10.76
C ASP A 168 9.47 -25.92 11.22
N ALA A 169 9.90 -24.91 11.98
CA ALA A 169 11.20 -24.88 12.67
C ALA A 169 11.22 -25.69 13.98
N GLY A 170 10.10 -26.32 14.37
CA GLY A 170 9.99 -27.14 15.57
C GLY A 170 10.17 -26.33 16.87
N VAL A 171 9.75 -25.07 16.90
CA VAL A 171 9.85 -24.19 18.07
C VAL A 171 8.85 -24.67 19.14
N GLY A 172 9.34 -24.98 20.35
CA GLY A 172 8.49 -25.38 21.48
C GLY A 172 8.13 -24.22 22.39
N SER A 173 8.98 -23.17 22.48
CA SER A 173 8.71 -21.99 23.28
C SER A 173 9.26 -20.71 22.62
N ILE A 174 8.53 -19.59 22.77
CA ILE A 174 8.85 -18.33 22.10
C ILE A 174 8.54 -17.13 22.99
N ALA A 175 9.38 -16.08 22.91
CA ALA A 175 9.02 -14.76 23.42
C ALA A 175 8.59 -13.84 22.27
N ILE A 176 7.77 -12.85 22.58
CA ILE A 176 7.27 -11.85 21.62
C ILE A 176 7.70 -10.47 22.10
N LEU A 177 8.36 -9.71 21.21
CA LEU A 177 8.58 -8.27 21.38
C LEU A 177 7.84 -7.52 20.26
N TYR A 178 6.93 -6.64 20.64
CA TYR A 178 6.12 -5.92 19.68
C TYR A 178 6.09 -4.41 19.96
N LYS A 179 5.86 -3.63 18.91
CA LYS A 179 5.70 -2.18 19.00
C LYS A 179 4.47 -1.81 19.81
N ASN A 180 4.57 -0.84 20.71
CA ASN A 180 3.45 -0.34 21.47
C ASN A 180 2.64 0.71 20.69
N ASP A 181 2.05 0.28 19.58
CA ASP A 181 1.11 1.04 18.75
C ASP A 181 0.01 0.12 18.19
N ASP A 182 -0.97 0.66 17.46
CA ASP A 182 -2.10 -0.11 16.93
C ASP A 182 -1.68 -1.30 16.06
N TRP A 183 -0.57 -1.21 15.33
CA TRP A 183 -0.06 -2.32 14.54
C TRP A 183 0.61 -3.39 15.40
N GLY A 184 1.54 -2.97 16.24
CA GLY A 184 2.32 -3.92 17.03
C GLY A 184 1.47 -4.66 18.08
N GLN A 185 0.50 -3.98 18.70
CA GLN A 185 -0.45 -4.59 19.62
C GLN A 185 -1.34 -5.62 18.91
N ASP A 186 -1.81 -5.29 17.69
CA ASP A 186 -2.65 -6.18 16.89
C ASP A 186 -1.89 -7.44 16.47
N ILE A 187 -0.72 -7.28 15.82
CA ILE A 187 0.07 -8.44 15.37
C ILE A 187 0.62 -9.25 16.56
N GLY A 188 1.00 -8.58 17.67
CA GLY A 188 1.46 -9.25 18.88
C GLY A 188 0.39 -10.15 19.48
N LYS A 189 -0.84 -9.67 19.54
CA LYS A 189 -2.00 -10.45 19.99
C LYS A 189 -2.30 -11.63 19.05
N LEU A 190 -2.38 -11.38 17.75
CA LEU A 190 -2.72 -12.40 16.75
C LEU A 190 -1.68 -13.52 16.72
N ILE A 191 -0.39 -13.20 16.75
CA ILE A 191 0.67 -14.21 16.74
C ILE A 191 0.72 -15.01 18.05
N GLU A 192 0.41 -14.39 19.20
CA GLU A 192 0.28 -15.07 20.49
C GLU A 192 -0.87 -16.09 20.47
N GLU A 193 -2.01 -15.71 19.89
CA GLU A 193 -3.17 -16.59 19.68
C GLU A 193 -2.80 -17.77 18.78
N ASP A 194 -2.14 -17.53 17.66
CA ASP A 194 -1.73 -18.55 16.69
C ASP A 194 -0.68 -19.50 17.28
N PHE A 195 0.34 -19.00 18.02
CA PHE A 195 1.31 -19.84 18.72
C PHE A 195 0.63 -20.74 19.75
N THR A 196 -0.27 -20.17 20.53
CA THR A 196 -1.03 -20.91 21.54
C THR A 196 -1.89 -22.02 20.92
N ALA A 197 -2.56 -21.74 19.80
CA ALA A 197 -3.36 -22.72 19.06
C ALA A 197 -2.51 -23.88 18.52
N LEU A 198 -1.24 -23.62 18.19
CA LEU A 198 -0.28 -24.64 17.75
C LEU A 198 0.39 -25.39 18.93
N GLY A 199 0.11 -25.03 20.19
CA GLY A 199 0.75 -25.60 21.36
C GLY A 199 2.19 -25.12 21.60
N ILE A 200 2.59 -24.00 21.00
CA ILE A 200 3.86 -23.32 21.26
C ILE A 200 3.70 -22.48 22.53
N ASP A 201 4.60 -22.66 23.52
CA ASP A 201 4.56 -21.94 24.79
C ASP A 201 5.04 -20.49 24.61
N VAL A 202 4.14 -19.52 24.79
CA VAL A 202 4.50 -18.09 24.76
C VAL A 202 5.00 -17.68 26.13
N THR A 203 6.32 -17.67 26.32
CA THR A 203 6.97 -17.41 27.60
C THR A 203 6.87 -15.95 28.06
N ALA A 204 6.76 -15.02 27.11
CA ALA A 204 6.56 -13.60 27.38
C ALA A 204 6.02 -12.90 26.12
N SER A 205 5.18 -11.88 26.31
CA SER A 205 4.66 -11.00 25.27
C SER A 205 4.81 -9.55 25.77
N VAL A 206 5.79 -8.80 25.21
CA VAL A 206 6.27 -7.55 25.80
C VAL A 206 6.24 -6.42 24.79
N ALA A 207 5.57 -5.32 25.17
CA ALA A 207 5.47 -4.12 24.34
C ALA A 207 6.72 -3.24 24.45
N ILE A 208 7.21 -2.74 23.32
CA ILE A 208 8.31 -1.79 23.20
C ILE A 208 7.74 -0.40 22.87
N THR A 209 7.94 0.55 23.77
CA THR A 209 7.52 1.95 23.58
C THR A 209 8.69 2.80 23.08
N ASP A 210 8.42 3.70 22.12
CA ASP A 210 9.44 4.55 21.51
C ASP A 210 10.14 5.50 22.47
N GLY A 211 11.32 5.96 22.03
CA GLY A 211 12.02 7.08 22.66
C GLY A 211 12.72 6.73 23.95
N GLN A 212 12.79 5.45 24.32
CA GLN A 212 13.56 5.01 25.48
C GLN A 212 15.07 4.98 25.16
N PRO A 213 15.93 5.31 26.13
CA PRO A 213 17.37 5.25 25.96
C PRO A 213 17.91 3.81 25.89
N SER A 214 17.13 2.82 26.34
CA SER A 214 17.46 1.39 26.37
C SER A 214 16.20 0.57 26.54
N TYR A 215 16.14 -0.61 25.94
CA TYR A 215 15.07 -1.60 26.04
C TYR A 215 15.47 -2.81 26.92
N ARG A 216 16.50 -2.63 27.74
CA ARG A 216 17.05 -3.71 28.56
C ARG A 216 16.05 -4.30 29.53
N ALA A 217 15.12 -3.53 30.06
CA ALA A 217 14.09 -4.00 30.98
C ALA A 217 13.12 -4.96 30.28
N GLU A 218 12.62 -4.56 29.11
CA GLU A 218 11.70 -5.31 28.28
C GLU A 218 12.36 -6.60 27.75
N VAL A 219 13.59 -6.48 27.26
CA VAL A 219 14.37 -7.63 26.80
C VAL A 219 14.69 -8.61 27.94
N THR A 220 15.01 -8.10 29.14
CA THR A 220 15.21 -8.95 30.32
C THR A 220 13.94 -9.69 30.70
N GLU A 221 12.78 -9.05 30.60
CA GLU A 221 11.47 -9.67 30.83
C GLU A 221 11.22 -10.81 29.82
N ALA A 222 11.46 -10.55 28.54
CA ALA A 222 11.29 -11.53 27.48
C ALA A 222 12.24 -12.74 27.62
N LEU A 223 13.41 -12.58 28.24
CA LEU A 223 14.37 -13.66 28.48
C LEU A 223 14.04 -14.56 29.69
N LYS A 224 13.13 -14.15 30.58
CA LYS A 224 12.88 -14.90 31.84
C LYS A 224 12.48 -16.35 31.64
N GLY A 225 11.69 -16.63 30.62
CA GLY A 225 11.22 -17.98 30.29
C GLY A 225 12.25 -18.85 29.58
N GLN A 226 13.44 -18.32 29.26
CA GLN A 226 14.46 -18.97 28.42
C GLN A 226 13.88 -19.52 27.11
N PRO A 227 13.20 -18.67 26.28
CA PRO A 227 12.55 -19.10 25.06
C PRO A 227 13.54 -19.67 24.05
N GLU A 228 13.09 -20.66 23.27
CA GLU A 228 13.86 -21.26 22.18
C GLU A 228 13.95 -20.33 20.96
N ALA A 229 12.98 -19.42 20.80
CA ALA A 229 12.94 -18.42 19.73
C ALA A 229 12.42 -17.07 20.20
N LEU A 230 12.62 -16.05 19.39
CA LEU A 230 12.09 -14.70 19.59
C LEU A 230 11.28 -14.27 18.37
N TYR A 231 10.05 -13.83 18.57
CA TYR A 231 9.27 -13.12 17.53
C TYR A 231 9.38 -11.60 17.70
N LEU A 232 9.59 -10.88 16.59
CA LEU A 232 9.78 -9.44 16.59
C LEU A 232 8.82 -8.75 15.63
N ALA A 233 7.97 -7.89 16.16
CA ALA A 233 7.13 -6.95 15.40
C ALA A 233 7.48 -5.51 15.79
N LEU A 234 8.62 -5.01 15.34
CA LEU A 234 9.20 -3.69 15.66
C LEU A 234 9.57 -2.96 14.38
N TYR A 235 9.70 -1.63 14.43
CA TYR A 235 10.32 -0.87 13.36
C TYR A 235 11.87 -0.91 13.49
N PRO A 236 12.63 -0.59 12.42
CA PRO A 236 14.08 -0.78 12.41
C PRO A 236 14.81 -0.15 13.61
N LYS A 237 14.48 1.07 13.98
CA LYS A 237 15.14 1.79 15.07
C LYS A 237 15.06 1.06 16.41
N GLU A 238 13.85 0.67 16.82
CA GLU A 238 13.60 -0.05 18.07
C GLU A 238 14.07 -1.50 17.94
N GLY A 239 13.86 -2.12 16.77
CA GLY A 239 14.28 -3.49 16.48
C GLY A 239 15.78 -3.68 16.59
N ILE A 240 16.59 -2.77 16.02
CA ILE A 240 18.05 -2.79 16.12
C ILE A 240 18.48 -2.72 17.60
N ALA A 241 17.91 -1.79 18.35
CA ALA A 241 18.28 -1.61 19.76
C ALA A 241 17.89 -2.83 20.61
N ALA A 242 16.65 -3.33 20.46
CA ALA A 242 16.15 -4.48 21.18
C ALA A 242 16.93 -5.77 20.87
N VAL A 243 17.23 -6.04 19.57
CA VAL A 243 17.98 -7.23 19.17
C VAL A 243 19.42 -7.19 19.67
N ARG A 244 20.08 -6.03 19.61
CA ARG A 244 21.44 -5.89 20.19
C ARG A 244 21.46 -6.17 21.68
N GLU A 245 20.49 -5.69 22.45
CA GLU A 245 20.35 -5.99 23.87
C GLU A 245 20.02 -7.47 24.10
N TRP A 246 19.13 -8.05 23.29
CA TRP A 246 18.79 -9.48 23.32
C TRP A 246 20.05 -10.37 23.20
N ILE A 247 20.85 -10.10 22.16
CA ILE A 247 22.12 -10.82 21.92
C ILE A 247 23.10 -10.59 23.07
N SER A 248 23.23 -9.35 23.54
CA SER A 248 24.16 -9.01 24.63
C SER A 248 23.83 -9.68 25.96
N LEU A 249 22.57 -10.01 26.17
CA LEU A 249 22.07 -10.71 27.36
C LEU A 249 22.03 -12.24 27.19
N GLY A 250 22.52 -12.77 26.06
CA GLY A 250 22.64 -14.20 25.79
C GLY A 250 21.36 -14.83 25.25
N GLY A 251 20.47 -14.03 24.66
CA GLY A 251 19.28 -14.53 23.95
C GLY A 251 19.62 -15.38 22.73
N THR A 252 18.73 -16.26 22.34
CA THR A 252 18.86 -17.13 21.17
C THR A 252 18.95 -16.31 19.89
N GLN A 253 19.67 -16.83 18.86
CA GLN A 253 19.72 -16.26 17.53
C GLN A 253 18.58 -16.77 16.61
N LYS A 254 17.79 -17.75 17.06
CA LYS A 254 16.61 -18.20 16.36
C LYS A 254 15.52 -17.13 16.51
N MET A 255 15.33 -16.33 15.47
CA MET A 255 14.37 -15.21 15.47
C MET A 255 13.39 -15.33 14.29
N ILE A 256 12.16 -14.90 14.52
CA ILE A 256 11.16 -14.72 13.48
C ILE A 256 10.77 -13.25 13.49
N VAL A 257 10.86 -12.58 12.36
CA VAL A 257 10.68 -11.12 12.30
C VAL A 257 9.57 -10.74 11.33
N ALA A 258 8.80 -9.72 11.67
CA ALA A 258 7.79 -9.15 10.78
C ALA A 258 8.44 -8.36 9.63
N ASN A 259 7.66 -8.07 8.60
CA ASN A 259 8.08 -7.37 7.38
C ASN A 259 8.74 -6.01 7.61
N SER A 260 8.36 -5.32 8.69
CA SER A 260 8.93 -4.03 9.07
C SER A 260 10.45 -4.03 9.28
N LEU A 261 11.03 -5.21 9.57
CA LEU A 261 12.48 -5.41 9.73
C LEU A 261 13.17 -5.93 8.46
N LYS A 262 12.44 -6.06 7.33
CA LYS A 262 12.98 -6.46 6.03
C LYS A 262 13.77 -5.32 5.40
N SER A 263 14.97 -5.05 5.95
CA SER A 263 15.83 -3.97 5.47
C SER A 263 17.33 -4.29 5.65
N GLU A 264 18.15 -3.77 4.73
CA GLU A 264 19.60 -3.86 4.84
C GLU A 264 20.13 -3.04 6.02
N GLU A 265 19.48 -1.90 6.33
CA GLU A 265 19.82 -1.09 7.51
C GLU A 265 19.74 -1.94 8.79
N PHE A 266 18.67 -2.70 8.97
CA PHE A 266 18.52 -3.59 10.12
C PHE A 266 19.60 -4.67 10.13
N ARG A 267 19.83 -5.34 8.99
CA ARG A 267 20.88 -6.37 8.84
C ARG A 267 22.25 -5.85 9.23
N ASP A 268 22.64 -4.72 8.65
CA ASP A 268 23.97 -4.16 8.82
C ASP A 268 24.17 -3.59 10.24
N ALA A 269 23.15 -2.98 10.80
CA ALA A 269 23.20 -2.43 12.15
C ALA A 269 23.22 -3.51 13.23
N VAL A 270 22.50 -4.62 13.08
CA VAL A 270 22.58 -5.75 14.01
C VAL A 270 23.86 -6.54 13.80
N GLY A 271 24.24 -6.76 12.56
CA GLY A 271 25.37 -7.58 12.12
C GLY A 271 24.90 -8.93 11.59
N ALA A 272 25.18 -9.20 10.31
CA ALA A 272 24.72 -10.39 9.60
C ALA A 272 25.09 -11.71 10.30
N GLN A 273 26.23 -11.74 11.02
CA GLN A 273 26.69 -12.92 11.77
C GLN A 273 25.73 -13.34 12.91
N TYR A 274 24.83 -12.47 13.34
CA TYR A 274 23.84 -12.75 14.39
C TYR A 274 22.44 -13.08 13.84
N LEU A 275 22.27 -13.00 12.52
CA LEU A 275 20.99 -13.14 11.86
C LEU A 275 20.87 -14.42 11.00
N GLY A 276 21.89 -15.33 11.06
CA GLY A 276 21.92 -16.54 10.23
C GLY A 276 20.77 -17.51 10.46
N ASP A 277 20.18 -17.53 11.66
CA ASP A 277 19.03 -18.35 12.02
C ASP A 277 17.72 -17.52 12.07
N THR A 278 17.72 -16.32 11.48
CA THR A 278 16.55 -15.43 11.45
C THR A 278 15.75 -15.63 10.17
N LEU A 279 14.45 -15.88 10.33
CA LEU A 279 13.48 -15.88 9.22
C LEU A 279 12.53 -14.69 9.38
N GLY A 280 12.18 -14.07 8.29
CA GLY A 280 11.19 -13.02 8.27
C GLY A 280 9.96 -13.40 7.46
N THR A 281 8.84 -12.76 7.75
CA THR A 281 7.60 -12.93 7.00
C THR A 281 7.12 -11.61 6.44
N ASP A 282 6.53 -11.65 5.25
CA ASP A 282 5.96 -10.47 4.58
C ASP A 282 4.78 -10.91 3.69
N THR A 283 3.92 -9.99 3.35
CA THR A 283 2.99 -10.20 2.23
C THR A 283 3.77 -10.21 0.93
N ALA A 284 3.31 -11.00 -0.03
CA ALA A 284 3.95 -11.11 -1.34
C ALA A 284 3.03 -10.61 -2.45
N SER A 285 3.62 -10.12 -3.54
CA SER A 285 2.88 -9.95 -4.78
C SER A 285 2.63 -11.33 -5.40
N PRO A 286 1.45 -11.57 -5.99
CA PRO A 286 1.23 -12.76 -6.80
C PRO A 286 2.25 -12.84 -7.93
N ARG A 287 2.64 -14.04 -8.32
CA ARG A 287 3.58 -14.29 -9.43
C ARG A 287 2.83 -14.19 -10.77
N VAL A 288 2.59 -12.98 -11.20
CA VAL A 288 1.82 -12.65 -12.41
C VAL A 288 2.55 -11.60 -13.25
N ALA A 289 2.29 -11.57 -14.54
CA ALA A 289 2.98 -10.69 -15.49
C ALA A 289 2.87 -9.18 -15.14
N SER A 290 1.79 -8.75 -14.50
CA SER A 290 1.64 -7.35 -14.08
C SER A 290 2.59 -6.96 -12.94
N ALA A 291 2.87 -7.89 -12.02
CA ALA A 291 3.86 -7.69 -10.95
C ALA A 291 5.28 -7.61 -11.53
N ASP A 292 5.63 -8.51 -12.46
CA ASP A 292 6.94 -8.48 -13.14
C ASP A 292 7.11 -7.16 -13.90
N ALA A 293 6.09 -6.72 -14.63
CA ALA A 293 6.11 -5.46 -15.36
C ALA A 293 6.26 -4.23 -14.45
N PHE A 294 5.74 -4.26 -13.22
CA PHE A 294 6.02 -3.22 -12.22
C PHE A 294 7.49 -3.21 -11.81
N VAL A 295 8.07 -4.38 -11.53
CA VAL A 295 9.49 -4.50 -11.14
C VAL A 295 10.40 -3.92 -12.23
N ASP A 296 10.13 -4.22 -13.50
CA ASP A 296 10.89 -3.70 -14.64
C ASP A 296 10.82 -2.17 -14.71
N ARG A 297 9.62 -1.59 -14.64
CA ARG A 297 9.42 -0.12 -14.68
C ARG A 297 10.00 0.58 -13.45
N TYR A 298 9.86 -0.03 -12.27
CA TYR A 298 10.45 0.49 -11.05
C TYR A 298 11.99 0.52 -11.17
N THR A 299 12.58 -0.59 -11.64
CA THR A 299 14.04 -0.72 -11.86
C THR A 299 14.56 0.33 -12.84
N GLU A 300 13.83 0.57 -13.93
CA GLU A 300 14.17 1.62 -14.91
C GLU A 300 14.10 3.02 -14.29
N ARG A 301 13.09 3.28 -13.45
CA ARG A 301 12.85 4.60 -12.84
C ARG A 301 13.83 4.95 -11.72
N PHE A 302 14.23 3.94 -10.91
CA PHE A 302 14.99 4.14 -9.67
C PHE A 302 16.39 3.49 -9.68
N ASP A 303 16.84 2.97 -10.83
CA ASP A 303 18.15 2.33 -11.00
C ASP A 303 18.39 1.13 -10.07
N GLY A 304 17.32 0.39 -9.75
CA GLY A 304 17.37 -0.82 -8.91
C GLY A 304 15.99 -1.43 -8.67
N PRO A 305 15.92 -2.73 -8.36
CA PRO A 305 14.65 -3.39 -8.10
C PRO A 305 13.99 -2.85 -6.82
N PRO A 306 12.65 -2.97 -6.69
CA PRO A 306 11.97 -2.56 -5.46
C PRO A 306 12.47 -3.39 -4.27
N ALA A 307 13.10 -2.73 -3.31
CA ALA A 307 13.62 -3.33 -2.09
C ALA A 307 12.87 -2.78 -0.87
N GLY A 308 12.40 -3.66 -0.02
CA GLY A 308 11.61 -3.30 1.16
C GLY A 308 10.12 -3.50 0.99
N PRO A 309 9.37 -3.45 2.10
CA PRO A 309 7.94 -3.72 2.11
C PRO A 309 7.11 -2.55 1.56
N GLY A 310 5.93 -2.85 1.00
CA GLY A 310 4.90 -1.86 0.71
C GLY A 310 5.09 -1.03 -0.57
N LEU A 311 6.18 -1.19 -1.35
CA LEU A 311 6.43 -0.39 -2.54
C LEU A 311 5.38 -0.66 -3.64
N ALA A 312 5.19 -1.93 -4.01
CA ALA A 312 4.14 -2.33 -4.96
C ALA A 312 2.74 -1.91 -4.49
N ASN A 313 2.48 -2.05 -3.19
CA ASN A 313 1.21 -1.66 -2.58
C ASN A 313 1.00 -0.13 -2.62
N SER A 314 2.06 0.68 -2.44
CA SER A 314 2.00 2.15 -2.52
C SER A 314 1.68 2.61 -3.96
N TYR A 315 2.29 1.95 -4.94
CA TYR A 315 1.97 2.17 -6.35
C TYR A 315 0.49 1.88 -6.63
N ASP A 316 0.03 0.70 -6.26
CA ASP A 316 -1.35 0.27 -6.49
C ASP A 316 -2.38 1.11 -5.73
N ALA A 317 -2.10 1.47 -4.47
CA ALA A 317 -2.96 2.36 -3.70
C ALA A 317 -3.20 3.69 -4.42
N THR A 318 -2.13 4.27 -4.95
CA THR A 318 -2.20 5.56 -5.66
C THR A 318 -2.88 5.41 -7.02
N MET A 319 -2.54 4.38 -7.81
CA MET A 319 -3.15 4.13 -9.12
C MET A 319 -4.65 3.84 -9.01
N ILE A 320 -5.05 2.97 -8.08
CA ILE A 320 -6.47 2.62 -7.88
C ILE A 320 -7.27 3.82 -7.41
N ALA A 321 -6.73 4.60 -6.47
CA ALA A 321 -7.39 5.79 -5.97
C ALA A 321 -7.61 6.84 -7.08
N LEU A 322 -6.62 7.02 -7.97
CA LEU A 322 -6.73 7.93 -9.11
C LEU A 322 -7.64 7.39 -10.22
N LEU A 323 -7.67 6.06 -10.44
CA LEU A 323 -8.65 5.43 -11.31
C LEU A 323 -10.10 5.60 -10.77
N ALA A 324 -10.27 5.46 -9.47
CA ALA A 324 -11.56 5.69 -8.82
C ALA A 324 -11.99 7.18 -8.93
N MET A 325 -11.05 8.12 -8.80
CA MET A 325 -11.29 9.55 -9.05
C MET A 325 -11.69 9.79 -10.51
N GLU A 326 -11.03 9.18 -11.49
CA GLU A 326 -11.42 9.23 -12.90
C GLU A 326 -12.85 8.69 -13.12
N ALA A 327 -13.16 7.55 -12.51
CA ALA A 327 -14.47 6.91 -12.62
C ALA A 327 -15.60 7.71 -11.93
N ALA A 328 -15.27 8.47 -10.89
CA ALA A 328 -16.20 9.36 -10.18
C ALA A 328 -16.43 10.67 -10.93
N GLY A 329 -15.43 11.15 -11.68
CA GLY A 329 -15.53 12.33 -12.54
C GLY A 329 -15.14 13.66 -11.86
N GLU A 330 -15.26 14.74 -12.62
CA GLU A 330 -14.90 16.10 -12.19
C GLU A 330 -15.72 16.55 -10.98
N GLY A 331 -15.03 17.11 -9.97
CA GLY A 331 -15.65 17.63 -8.76
C GLY A 331 -16.17 16.57 -7.78
N ALA A 332 -15.80 15.32 -7.96
CA ALA A 332 -16.20 14.21 -7.09
C ALA A 332 -15.74 14.44 -5.64
N THR A 333 -16.61 14.15 -4.69
CA THR A 333 -16.30 14.09 -3.26
C THR A 333 -15.51 12.83 -2.92
N GLY A 334 -14.91 12.77 -1.71
CA GLY A 334 -14.25 11.54 -1.24
C GLY A 334 -15.21 10.34 -1.19
N ALA A 335 -16.48 10.56 -0.88
CA ALA A 335 -17.50 9.51 -0.91
C ALA A 335 -17.81 9.02 -2.34
N ASP A 336 -17.83 9.91 -3.34
CA ASP A 336 -18.01 9.53 -4.74
C ASP A 336 -16.81 8.72 -5.25
N ILE A 337 -15.59 9.12 -4.88
CA ILE A 337 -14.36 8.40 -5.22
C ILE A 337 -14.37 7.01 -4.58
N ALA A 338 -14.70 6.91 -3.29
CA ALA A 338 -14.79 5.63 -2.58
C ALA A 338 -15.82 4.68 -3.22
N ALA A 339 -17.01 5.22 -3.57
CA ALA A 339 -18.06 4.44 -4.24
C ALA A 339 -17.67 3.97 -5.64
N ALA A 340 -16.66 4.61 -6.28
CA ALA A 340 -16.17 4.22 -7.60
C ALA A 340 -15.09 3.13 -7.55
N VAL A 341 -14.49 2.82 -6.40
CA VAL A 341 -13.43 1.80 -6.27
C VAL A 341 -13.86 0.44 -6.87
N PRO A 342 -15.06 -0.09 -6.61
CA PRO A 342 -15.50 -1.36 -7.20
C PRO A 342 -15.57 -1.34 -8.74
N ARG A 343 -15.76 -0.17 -9.36
CA ARG A 343 -15.82 -0.05 -10.82
C ARG A 343 -14.44 -0.18 -11.47
N VAL A 344 -13.38 0.11 -10.73
CA VAL A 344 -12.00 0.07 -11.24
C VAL A 344 -11.23 -1.18 -10.80
N THR A 345 -11.84 -2.01 -9.95
CA THR A 345 -11.33 -3.31 -9.52
C THR A 345 -12.31 -4.45 -9.81
N ASP A 346 -13.18 -4.26 -10.81
CA ASP A 346 -14.22 -5.22 -11.20
C ASP A 346 -13.57 -6.44 -11.88
N PRO A 347 -13.78 -7.67 -11.36
CA PRO A 347 -13.23 -8.88 -11.99
C PRO A 347 -13.76 -9.14 -13.40
N ASP A 348 -14.94 -8.61 -13.73
CA ASP A 348 -15.58 -8.74 -15.04
C ASP A 348 -15.32 -7.50 -15.95
N GLY A 349 -14.55 -6.53 -15.44
CA GLY A 349 -14.21 -5.30 -16.14
C GLY A 349 -13.18 -5.50 -17.26
N THR A 350 -12.97 -4.47 -18.06
CA THR A 350 -11.91 -4.45 -19.07
C THR A 350 -10.54 -4.49 -18.40
N PRO A 351 -9.66 -5.47 -18.70
CA PRO A 351 -8.33 -5.53 -18.11
C PRO A 351 -7.48 -4.31 -18.54
N VAL A 352 -6.85 -3.65 -17.56
CA VAL A 352 -5.94 -2.53 -17.79
C VAL A 352 -4.65 -2.71 -16.97
N THR A 353 -3.52 -2.34 -17.56
CA THR A 353 -2.21 -2.43 -16.93
C THR A 353 -1.95 -1.27 -15.97
N ALA A 354 -1.01 -1.47 -15.04
CA ALA A 354 -0.63 -0.50 -14.02
C ALA A 354 0.45 0.48 -14.55
N ASP A 355 0.13 1.22 -15.62
CA ASP A 355 1.02 2.21 -16.25
C ASP A 355 0.20 3.31 -16.96
N ALA A 356 0.88 4.29 -17.57
CA ALA A 356 0.24 5.38 -18.28
C ALA A 356 -0.67 4.88 -19.43
N ALA A 357 -0.25 3.85 -20.15
CA ALA A 357 -1.03 3.29 -21.27
C ALA A 357 -2.31 2.60 -20.74
N GLY A 358 -2.18 1.83 -19.65
CA GLY A 358 -3.32 1.20 -18.98
C GLY A 358 -4.28 2.22 -18.38
N PHE A 359 -3.77 3.31 -17.80
CA PHE A 359 -4.62 4.39 -17.29
C PHE A 359 -5.39 5.09 -18.43
N ALA A 360 -4.74 5.35 -19.56
CA ALA A 360 -5.41 5.90 -20.73
C ALA A 360 -6.52 4.96 -21.27
N ALA A 361 -6.24 3.65 -21.36
CA ALA A 361 -7.23 2.64 -21.73
C ALA A 361 -8.40 2.56 -20.73
N ALA A 362 -8.12 2.71 -19.45
CA ALA A 362 -9.16 2.76 -18.40
C ALA A 362 -10.08 3.98 -18.59
N LYS A 363 -9.53 5.16 -18.91
CA LYS A 363 -10.35 6.37 -19.21
C LYS A 363 -11.33 6.11 -20.36
N GLU A 364 -10.89 5.47 -21.43
CA GLU A 364 -11.76 5.11 -22.56
C GLU A 364 -12.86 4.13 -22.18
N ALA A 365 -12.53 3.09 -21.42
CA ALA A 365 -13.48 2.11 -20.93
C ALA A 365 -14.53 2.73 -19.99
N LEU A 366 -14.10 3.54 -19.03
CA LEU A 366 -14.95 4.24 -18.08
C LEU A 366 -15.85 5.27 -18.75
N ALA A 367 -15.33 6.04 -19.72
CA ALA A 367 -16.12 7.01 -20.51
C ALA A 367 -17.20 6.36 -21.36
N SER A 368 -17.03 5.09 -21.76
CA SER A 368 -18.07 4.30 -22.46
C SER A 368 -19.09 3.68 -21.52
N GLY A 369 -18.99 3.93 -20.21
CA GLY A 369 -19.90 3.40 -19.18
C GLY A 369 -19.54 2.00 -18.70
N GLY A 370 -18.38 1.46 -19.09
CA GLY A 370 -17.84 0.18 -18.63
C GLY A 370 -17.17 0.26 -17.27
N ASN A 371 -16.77 -0.91 -16.77
CA ASN A 371 -15.86 -1.06 -15.62
C ASN A 371 -14.51 -1.57 -16.09
N VAL A 372 -13.49 -1.45 -15.24
CA VAL A 372 -12.16 -1.94 -15.52
C VAL A 372 -11.68 -2.94 -14.46
N LEU A 373 -10.83 -3.87 -14.87
CA LEU A 373 -10.08 -4.76 -14.01
C LEU A 373 -8.64 -4.24 -13.95
N TYR A 374 -8.31 -3.54 -12.90
CA TYR A 374 -6.94 -3.07 -12.67
C TYR A 374 -6.01 -4.25 -12.38
N GLN A 375 -4.99 -4.42 -13.21
CA GLN A 375 -3.94 -5.42 -13.06
C GLN A 375 -2.67 -4.74 -12.54
N GLY A 376 -2.55 -4.72 -11.22
CA GLY A 376 -1.58 -3.93 -10.49
C GLY A 376 -0.21 -4.54 -10.30
N ALA A 377 0.63 -3.83 -9.60
CA ALA A 377 1.93 -4.26 -9.11
C ALA A 377 1.80 -5.43 -8.10
N THR A 378 0.67 -5.48 -7.39
CA THR A 378 0.30 -6.59 -6.50
C THR A 378 -0.73 -7.55 -7.14
N GLY A 379 -0.80 -7.58 -8.47
CA GLY A 379 -1.74 -8.40 -9.22
C GLY A 379 -3.14 -7.79 -9.33
N ASN A 380 -4.17 -8.63 -9.43
CA ASN A 380 -5.56 -8.19 -9.50
C ASN A 380 -6.03 -7.81 -8.09
N VAL A 381 -5.96 -6.53 -7.75
CA VAL A 381 -6.40 -6.02 -6.45
C VAL A 381 -7.92 -6.13 -6.35
N ARG A 382 -8.40 -6.76 -5.28
CA ARG A 382 -9.83 -6.91 -5.00
C ARG A 382 -10.08 -6.58 -3.54
N PHE A 383 -10.93 -5.60 -3.32
CA PHE A 383 -11.36 -5.23 -1.97
C PHE A 383 -12.60 -6.03 -1.57
N ASP A 384 -12.63 -6.43 -0.31
CA ASP A 384 -13.85 -6.94 0.31
C ASP A 384 -14.78 -5.79 0.77
N GLY A 385 -15.88 -6.12 1.45
CA GLY A 385 -16.83 -5.12 1.96
C GLY A 385 -16.27 -4.17 3.03
N ASN A 386 -15.11 -4.48 3.59
CA ASN A 386 -14.43 -3.69 4.63
C ASN A 386 -13.30 -2.81 4.06
N GLY A 387 -13.05 -2.89 2.74
CA GLY A 387 -11.92 -2.23 2.09
C GLY A 387 -10.58 -2.93 2.27
N ASP A 388 -10.61 -4.22 2.63
CA ASP A 388 -9.44 -5.08 2.84
C ASP A 388 -9.12 -5.88 1.59
N VAL A 389 -7.85 -6.30 1.48
CA VAL A 389 -7.37 -7.22 0.44
C VAL A 389 -6.78 -8.47 1.05
N SER A 390 -6.79 -9.57 0.30
CA SER A 390 -6.05 -10.79 0.58
C SER A 390 -4.80 -10.84 -0.28
N ALA A 391 -3.72 -11.42 0.24
CA ALA A 391 -2.47 -11.58 -0.48
C ALA A 391 -1.78 -12.90 -0.11
N PRO A 392 -0.97 -13.48 -1.02
CA PRO A 392 0.01 -14.51 -0.67
C PRO A 392 1.07 -13.92 0.27
N ALA A 393 1.95 -14.77 0.77
CA ALA A 393 3.02 -14.36 1.64
C ALA A 393 4.37 -14.91 1.19
N VAL A 394 5.43 -14.37 1.76
CA VAL A 394 6.80 -14.82 1.55
C VAL A 394 7.51 -14.99 2.89
N VAL A 395 8.26 -16.07 3.01
CA VAL A 395 9.28 -16.25 4.06
C VAL A 395 10.61 -15.84 3.47
N TRP A 396 11.36 -15.04 4.17
CA TRP A 396 12.64 -14.50 3.71
C TRP A 396 13.71 -14.60 4.80
N SER A 397 14.98 -14.51 4.42
CA SER A 397 16.13 -14.53 5.33
C SER A 397 17.12 -13.42 5.02
N PHE A 398 18.04 -13.17 5.95
CA PHE A 398 19.20 -12.31 5.72
C PHE A 398 20.35 -13.13 5.14
N ALA A 399 20.61 -12.95 3.84
CA ALA A 399 21.77 -13.53 3.16
C ALA A 399 23.02 -12.65 3.29
N GLU A 400 24.18 -13.19 2.89
CA GLU A 400 25.46 -12.47 2.92
C GLU A 400 25.44 -11.21 2.04
N ASP A 401 24.75 -11.28 0.90
CA ASP A 401 24.67 -10.24 -0.14
C ASP A 401 23.31 -9.51 -0.19
N GLY A 402 22.44 -9.69 0.82
CA GLY A 402 21.16 -8.99 0.86
C GLY A 402 20.06 -9.74 1.62
N ILE A 403 18.84 -9.70 1.09
CA ILE A 403 17.67 -10.39 1.60
C ILE A 403 17.26 -11.42 0.56
N ALA A 404 17.14 -12.68 0.98
CA ALA A 404 16.76 -13.80 0.11
C ALA A 404 15.33 -14.26 0.38
N GLU A 405 14.60 -14.63 -0.66
CA GLU A 405 13.33 -15.33 -0.54
C GLU A 405 13.61 -16.83 -0.28
N GLU A 406 13.04 -17.36 0.80
CA GLU A 406 13.17 -18.77 1.18
C GLU A 406 11.97 -19.59 0.72
N GLN A 407 10.76 -19.03 0.87
CA GLN A 407 9.53 -19.73 0.52
C GLN A 407 8.45 -18.73 0.10
N TYR A 408 7.73 -19.07 -0.97
CA TYR A 408 6.50 -18.42 -1.35
C TYR A 408 5.31 -19.24 -0.81
N VAL A 409 4.43 -18.59 -0.06
CA VAL A 409 3.23 -19.20 0.53
C VAL A 409 2.03 -18.67 -0.25
N THR A 410 1.33 -19.54 -0.94
CA THR A 410 0.17 -19.15 -1.75
C THR A 410 -0.98 -18.65 -0.89
N LEU A 411 -1.88 -17.86 -1.46
CA LEU A 411 -3.08 -17.41 -0.77
C LEU A 411 -3.90 -18.59 -0.23
N GLU A 412 -4.04 -19.67 -0.99
CA GLU A 412 -4.76 -20.89 -0.56
C GLU A 412 -4.11 -21.53 0.68
N GLU A 413 -2.78 -21.58 0.74
CA GLU A 413 -2.05 -22.11 1.91
C GLU A 413 -2.23 -21.20 3.13
N VAL A 414 -2.19 -19.88 2.95
CA VAL A 414 -2.45 -18.89 4.01
C VAL A 414 -3.87 -19.07 4.56
N ASP A 415 -4.87 -19.08 3.67
CA ASP A 415 -6.28 -19.22 4.05
C ASP A 415 -6.55 -20.56 4.76
N ALA A 416 -5.98 -21.66 4.26
CA ALA A 416 -6.09 -22.98 4.87
C ALA A 416 -5.46 -23.02 6.27
N PHE A 417 -4.31 -22.38 6.45
CA PHE A 417 -3.67 -22.30 7.76
C PHE A 417 -4.50 -21.46 8.73
N MET A 418 -4.91 -20.26 8.33
CA MET A 418 -5.75 -19.38 9.17
C MET A 418 -7.06 -20.06 9.59
N ALA A 419 -7.64 -20.90 8.74
CA ALA A 419 -8.81 -21.69 9.08
C ALA A 419 -8.51 -22.83 10.08
N SER A 420 -7.28 -23.31 10.14
CA SER A 420 -6.87 -24.43 11.00
C SER A 420 -6.53 -24.02 12.44
N VAL A 421 -6.19 -22.73 12.67
CA VAL A 421 -5.81 -22.19 13.98
C VAL A 421 -6.96 -21.42 14.67
N LYS A 422 -8.07 -21.22 13.98
CA LYS A 422 -9.35 -20.68 14.53
C LYS A 422 -10.21 -21.80 15.10
#